data_48671cb815f2b5a2b1231fa67b8279c7
#
_entry.id   48671cb815f2b5a2b1231fa67b8279c7
#
_cell.length_a   1.000
_cell.length_b   1.000
_cell.length_c   1.000
_cell.angle_alpha   90.00
_cell.angle_beta   90.00
_cell.angle_gamma   90.00
#
_symmetry.space_group_name_H-M   'P 1'
#
loop_
_entity.id
_entity.type
_entity.pdbx_description
1 polymer ?
#
loop_
_entity_poly.entity_id
_entity_poly.type
_entity_poly.pdbx_seq_one_letter_code
_entity_poly.pdbx_strand_id
1 'polypeptide(L)'
;MIIDFDGRFPFFHEITGVAMEIHRQFHGGLLESAYEAALAYLLTQKGYLVERQVYLPIYWKEVKLDQNYRMDLVINKEIIIELKAAKYHGNDDRRQLWNYMNITHSKYGMLINFAPDGLYSEWYIRHNNGAIDKVKYHQQQLD
;
A
#
# COMPACT_ATOMS: atom_id res chain seq x y z
N MET A 1 1.72 -17.48 4.01
CA MET A 1 2.03 -16.28 4.83
C MET A 1 3.53 -16.22 5.06
N ILE A 2 4.11 -15.07 4.83
CA ILE A 2 5.54 -14.84 5.06
C ILE A 2 5.69 -14.08 6.37
N ILE A 3 6.55 -14.57 7.25
CA ILE A 3 6.84 -13.89 8.52
C ILE A 3 8.19 -13.19 8.38
N ASP A 4 8.18 -11.89 8.61
CA ASP A 4 9.38 -11.06 8.52
C ASP A 4 10.09 -11.01 9.88
N PHE A 5 10.86 -12.04 10.17
CA PHE A 5 11.67 -12.10 11.40
C PHE A 5 12.96 -11.30 11.29
N ASP A 6 13.51 -11.19 10.08
CA ASP A 6 14.87 -10.71 9.85
C ASP A 6 14.90 -9.25 9.41
N GLY A 7 13.73 -8.61 9.28
CA GLY A 7 13.66 -7.27 8.70
C GLY A 7 14.07 -7.25 7.23
N ARG A 8 13.80 -8.32 6.49
CA ARG A 8 14.14 -8.40 5.06
C ARG A 8 13.42 -7.36 4.21
N PHE A 9 12.34 -6.82 4.76
CA PHE A 9 11.52 -5.85 4.05
C PHE A 9 11.41 -4.56 4.86
N PRO A 10 12.55 -3.85 5.07
CA PRO A 10 12.56 -2.66 5.93
C PRO A 10 11.62 -1.55 5.45
N PHE A 11 11.36 -1.49 4.16
CA PHE A 11 10.46 -0.46 3.60
C PHE A 11 9.01 -0.60 4.09
N PHE A 12 8.52 -1.81 4.35
CA PHE A 12 7.18 -1.98 4.92
C PHE A 12 7.08 -1.33 6.30
N HIS A 13 8.11 -1.53 7.12
CA HIS A 13 8.18 -0.95 8.46
C HIS A 13 8.31 0.57 8.40
N GLU A 14 9.16 1.07 7.53
CA GLU A 14 9.40 2.50 7.41
C GLU A 14 8.16 3.23 6.90
N ILE A 15 7.53 2.74 5.85
CA ILE A 15 6.31 3.36 5.29
C ILE A 15 5.17 3.31 6.31
N THR A 16 4.98 2.17 6.98
CA THR A 16 3.96 2.05 8.03
C THR A 16 4.24 3.01 9.18
N GLY A 17 5.50 3.17 9.57
CA GLY A 17 5.89 4.10 10.62
C GLY A 17 5.56 5.55 10.26
N VAL A 18 5.78 5.95 9.02
CA VAL A 18 5.41 7.29 8.53
C VAL A 18 3.88 7.46 8.57
N ALA A 19 3.14 6.46 8.12
CA ALA A 19 1.67 6.49 8.16
C ALA A 19 1.15 6.60 9.61
N MET A 20 1.76 5.88 10.54
CA MET A 20 1.41 5.98 11.96
C MET A 20 1.66 7.38 12.52
N GLU A 21 2.75 8.01 12.13
CA GLU A 21 3.07 9.38 12.52
C GLU A 21 2.01 10.36 12.02
N ILE A 22 1.60 10.21 10.76
CA ILE A 22 0.53 11.02 10.17
C ILE A 22 -0.78 10.83 10.94
N HIS A 23 -1.14 9.59 11.25
CA HIS A 23 -2.37 9.28 11.97
C HIS A 23 -2.35 9.84 13.39
N ARG A 24 -1.19 9.82 14.07
CA ARG A 24 -1.06 10.44 15.40
C ARG A 24 -1.25 11.95 15.35
N GLN A 25 -0.83 12.59 14.27
CA GLN A 25 -0.95 14.04 14.11
C GLN A 25 -2.37 14.47 13.76
N PHE A 26 -2.99 13.79 12.80
CA PHE A 26 -4.29 14.20 12.26
C PHE A 26 -5.46 13.37 12.78
N HIS A 27 -5.21 12.23 13.39
CA HIS A 27 -6.24 11.25 13.80
C HIS A 27 -7.07 10.79 12.59
N GLY A 28 -8.27 10.27 12.81
CA GLY A 28 -9.19 9.93 11.73
C GLY A 28 -10.03 11.11 11.31
N GLY A 29 -10.75 10.97 10.20
CA GLY A 29 -11.77 11.93 9.77
C GLY A 29 -11.39 12.87 8.65
N LEU A 30 -10.12 12.89 8.23
CA LEU A 30 -9.75 13.65 7.03
C LEU A 30 -10.15 12.89 5.77
N LEU A 31 -10.19 13.60 4.65
CA LEU A 31 -10.37 12.97 3.35
C LEU A 31 -9.17 12.07 3.03
N GLU A 32 -9.41 10.99 2.32
CA GLU A 32 -8.36 10.06 1.88
C GLU A 32 -7.23 10.79 1.15
N SER A 33 -7.58 11.77 0.30
CA SER A 33 -6.60 12.56 -0.45
C SER A 33 -5.66 13.38 0.44
N ALA A 34 -6.09 13.78 1.63
CA ALA A 34 -5.24 14.51 2.57
C ALA A 34 -4.18 13.59 3.17
N TYR A 35 -4.54 12.37 3.54
CA TYR A 35 -3.58 11.37 4.02
C TYR A 35 -2.59 10.98 2.92
N GLU A 36 -3.09 10.83 1.70
CA GLU A 36 -2.23 10.54 0.53
C GLU A 36 -1.18 11.64 0.33
N ALA A 37 -1.60 12.91 0.37
CA ALA A 37 -0.70 14.04 0.22
C ALA A 37 0.38 14.06 1.30
N ALA A 38 0.01 13.81 2.55
CA ALA A 38 0.95 13.78 3.67
C ALA A 38 1.95 12.63 3.53
N LEU A 39 1.46 11.44 3.20
CA LEU A 39 2.31 10.26 3.02
C LEU A 39 3.29 10.47 1.87
N ALA A 40 2.80 10.96 0.74
CA ALA A 40 3.64 11.24 -0.43
C ALA A 40 4.74 12.27 -0.10
N TYR A 41 4.39 13.33 0.60
CA TYR A 41 5.35 14.36 1.00
C TYR A 41 6.44 13.79 1.90
N LEU A 42 6.06 13.07 2.95
CA LEU A 42 7.02 12.54 3.92
C LEU A 42 7.92 11.45 3.33
N LEU A 43 7.37 10.59 2.48
CA LEU A 43 8.17 9.56 1.82
C LEU A 43 9.16 10.18 0.83
N THR A 44 8.74 11.22 0.12
CA THR A 44 9.65 11.95 -0.78
C THR A 44 10.79 12.58 0.02
N GLN A 45 10.52 13.13 1.18
CA GLN A 45 11.53 13.69 2.07
C GLN A 45 12.55 12.63 2.52
N LYS A 46 12.12 11.38 2.65
CA LYS A 46 13.00 10.27 3.03
C LYS A 46 13.80 9.69 1.86
N GLY A 47 13.61 10.21 0.66
CA GLY A 47 14.38 9.79 -0.51
C GLY A 47 13.67 8.78 -1.41
N TYR A 48 12.41 8.44 -1.14
CA TYR A 48 11.64 7.57 -2.04
C TYR A 48 11.20 8.33 -3.28
N LEU A 49 11.16 7.64 -4.40
CA LEU A 49 10.47 8.13 -5.60
C LEU A 49 8.98 7.82 -5.42
N VAL A 50 8.16 8.86 -5.33
CA VAL A 50 6.73 8.74 -5.06
C VAL A 50 5.92 9.23 -6.26
N GLU A 51 5.09 8.36 -6.81
CA GLU A 51 4.14 8.71 -7.86
C GLU A 51 2.73 8.56 -7.30
N ARG A 52 1.88 9.57 -7.56
CA ARG A 52 0.52 9.61 -7.04
C ARG A 52 -0.49 9.43 -8.16
N GLN A 53 -1.58 8.74 -7.89
CA GLN A 53 -2.70 8.55 -8.81
C GLN A 53 -2.20 8.07 -10.17
N VAL A 54 -1.49 6.94 -10.15
CA VAL A 54 -0.84 6.39 -11.32
C VAL A 54 -1.86 5.66 -12.18
N TYR A 55 -1.99 6.11 -13.41
CA TYR A 55 -2.89 5.53 -14.39
C TYR A 55 -2.46 4.11 -14.75
N LEU A 56 -3.42 3.18 -14.71
CA LEU A 56 -3.20 1.78 -15.04
C LEU A 56 -4.13 1.38 -16.20
N PRO A 57 -3.62 1.32 -17.43
CA PRO A 57 -4.41 0.87 -18.56
C PRO A 57 -4.61 -0.65 -18.52
N ILE A 58 -5.78 -1.11 -18.93
CA ILE A 58 -6.13 -2.52 -18.99
C ILE A 58 -6.23 -2.94 -20.47
N TYR A 59 -5.58 -4.04 -20.81
CA TYR A 59 -5.57 -4.56 -22.16
C TYR A 59 -6.21 -5.94 -22.22
N TRP A 60 -6.98 -6.16 -23.26
CA TRP A 60 -7.35 -7.51 -23.69
C TRP A 60 -6.48 -7.84 -24.90
N LYS A 61 -5.46 -8.68 -24.71
CA LYS A 61 -4.44 -8.91 -25.74
C LYS A 61 -3.84 -7.56 -26.19
N GLU A 62 -4.00 -7.20 -27.47
CA GLU A 62 -3.47 -5.94 -28.03
C GLU A 62 -4.45 -4.78 -27.91
N VAL A 63 -5.67 -5.03 -27.44
CA VAL A 63 -6.73 -4.01 -27.41
C VAL A 63 -6.76 -3.33 -26.07
N LYS A 64 -6.56 -2.02 -26.07
CA LYS A 64 -6.73 -1.20 -24.88
C LYS A 64 -8.23 -1.10 -24.57
N LEU A 65 -8.62 -1.56 -23.40
CA LEU A 65 -10.01 -1.52 -22.96
C LEU A 65 -10.40 -0.12 -22.49
N ASP A 66 -11.71 0.14 -22.51
CA ASP A 66 -12.28 1.39 -22.04
C ASP A 66 -12.49 1.33 -20.51
N GLN A 67 -11.41 1.06 -19.80
CA GLN A 67 -11.38 1.00 -18.34
C GLN A 67 -10.13 1.70 -17.83
N ASN A 68 -10.33 2.62 -16.92
CA ASN A 68 -9.25 3.38 -16.31
C ASN A 68 -9.18 3.04 -14.83
N TYR A 69 -8.08 2.37 -14.44
CA TYR A 69 -7.75 2.19 -13.03
C TYR A 69 -6.66 3.17 -12.63
N ARG A 70 -6.64 3.53 -11.37
CA ARG A 70 -5.59 4.38 -10.81
C ARG A 70 -5.12 3.78 -9.51
N MET A 71 -3.81 3.68 -9.37
CA MET A 71 -3.16 3.28 -8.13
C MET A 71 -2.89 4.55 -7.31
N ASP A 72 -3.21 4.52 -6.03
CA ASP A 72 -3.08 5.72 -5.19
C ASP A 72 -1.63 6.20 -5.12
N LEU A 73 -0.71 5.31 -4.75
CA LEU A 73 0.72 5.61 -4.69
C LEU A 73 1.51 4.44 -5.27
N VAL A 74 2.58 4.79 -5.99
CA VAL A 74 3.61 3.83 -6.40
C VAL A 74 4.96 4.35 -5.92
N ILE A 75 5.64 3.54 -5.13
CA ILE A 75 6.90 3.91 -4.48
C ILE A 75 8.04 3.16 -5.17
N ASN A 76 9.06 3.91 -5.62
CA ASN A 76 10.26 3.37 -6.28
C ASN A 76 9.92 2.44 -7.46
N LYS A 77 8.78 2.64 -8.11
CA LYS A 77 8.27 1.81 -9.21
C LYS A 77 8.11 0.33 -8.84
N GLU A 78 8.09 0.00 -7.56
CA GLU A 78 8.06 -1.38 -7.06
C GLU A 78 6.94 -1.66 -6.07
N ILE A 79 6.53 -0.67 -5.29
CA ILE A 79 5.60 -0.85 -4.19
C ILE A 79 4.31 -0.11 -4.51
N ILE A 80 3.20 -0.86 -4.62
CA ILE A 80 1.89 -0.26 -4.81
C ILE A 80 1.25 -0.08 -3.45
N ILE A 81 0.77 1.13 -3.17
CA ILE A 81 0.06 1.44 -1.93
C ILE A 81 -1.36 1.87 -2.27
N GLU A 82 -2.34 1.15 -1.74
CA GLU A 82 -3.73 1.55 -1.75
C GLU A 82 -4.10 2.14 -0.40
N LEU A 83 -4.73 3.31 -0.42
CA LEU A 83 -5.09 4.04 0.78
C LEU A 83 -6.60 4.00 1.01
N LYS A 84 -6.97 3.93 2.27
CA LYS A 84 -8.35 4.07 2.72
C LYS A 84 -8.39 5.04 3.89
N ALA A 85 -9.53 5.70 4.05
CA ALA A 85 -9.84 6.51 5.22
C ALA A 85 -11.27 6.17 5.64
N ALA A 86 -11.47 4.92 6.01
CA ALA A 86 -12.78 4.35 6.25
C ALA A 86 -12.80 3.57 7.56
N LYS A 87 -14.00 3.47 8.15
CA LYS A 87 -14.21 2.71 9.39
C LYS A 87 -13.79 1.25 9.23
N TYR A 88 -14.06 0.69 8.05
CA TYR A 88 -13.72 -0.70 7.74
C TYR A 88 -13.03 -0.77 6.37
N HIS A 89 -12.17 -1.76 6.21
CA HIS A 89 -11.66 -2.18 4.92
C HIS A 89 -11.86 -3.69 4.82
N GLY A 90 -11.97 -4.21 3.61
CA GLY A 90 -12.35 -5.61 3.43
C GLY A 90 -11.71 -6.27 2.22
N ASN A 91 -12.25 -7.45 1.88
CA ASN A 91 -11.68 -8.28 0.83
C ASN A 91 -11.74 -7.63 -0.55
N ASP A 92 -12.71 -6.76 -0.81
CA ASP A 92 -12.76 -6.04 -2.10
C ASP A 92 -11.58 -5.10 -2.25
N ASP A 93 -11.21 -4.41 -1.17
CA ASP A 93 -10.03 -3.53 -1.17
C ASP A 93 -8.74 -4.33 -1.38
N ARG A 94 -8.63 -5.49 -0.76
CA ARG A 94 -7.49 -6.38 -0.91
C ARG A 94 -7.39 -6.92 -2.34
N ARG A 95 -8.52 -7.37 -2.90
CA ARG A 95 -8.55 -7.87 -4.30
C ARG A 95 -8.13 -6.79 -5.28
N GLN A 96 -8.54 -5.55 -5.06
CA GLN A 96 -8.13 -4.44 -5.92
C GLN A 96 -6.62 -4.27 -5.91
N LEU A 97 -6.00 -4.27 -4.73
CA LEU A 97 -4.56 -4.20 -4.61
C LEU A 97 -3.87 -5.39 -5.29
N TRP A 98 -4.34 -6.61 -5.02
CA TRP A 98 -3.76 -7.82 -5.61
C TRP A 98 -3.86 -7.82 -7.14
N ASN A 99 -4.99 -7.36 -7.69
CA ASN A 99 -5.16 -7.22 -9.12
C ASN A 99 -4.16 -6.23 -9.71
N TYR A 100 -3.96 -5.09 -9.06
CA TYR A 100 -2.94 -4.12 -9.50
C TYR A 100 -1.54 -4.73 -9.47
N MET A 101 -1.20 -5.46 -8.42
CA MET A 101 0.09 -6.15 -8.33
C MET A 101 0.28 -7.15 -9.46
N ASN A 102 -0.76 -7.92 -9.79
CA ASN A 102 -0.69 -8.91 -10.87
C ASN A 102 -0.62 -8.27 -12.25
N ILE A 103 -1.37 -7.20 -12.51
CA ILE A 103 -1.34 -6.51 -13.80
C ILE A 103 0.01 -5.86 -14.04
N THR A 104 0.60 -5.24 -13.01
CA THR A 104 1.87 -4.51 -13.12
C THR A 104 3.09 -5.38 -12.90
N HIS A 105 2.92 -6.61 -12.46
CA HIS A 105 4.01 -7.50 -11.99
C HIS A 105 4.82 -6.90 -10.84
N SER A 106 4.22 -6.01 -10.06
CA SER A 106 4.86 -5.44 -8.88
C SER A 106 5.00 -6.48 -7.78
N LYS A 107 6.19 -6.52 -7.17
CA LYS A 107 6.50 -7.49 -6.12
C LYS A 107 5.84 -7.18 -4.79
N TYR A 108 5.61 -5.92 -4.50
CA TYR A 108 5.22 -5.46 -3.18
C TYR A 108 3.95 -4.65 -3.22
N GLY A 109 3.09 -4.85 -2.24
CA GLY A 109 1.86 -4.07 -2.10
C GLY A 109 1.52 -3.82 -0.65
N MET A 110 0.89 -2.68 -0.40
CA MET A 110 0.41 -2.30 0.93
C MET A 110 -1.01 -1.79 0.83
N LEU A 111 -1.82 -2.19 1.81
CA LEU A 111 -3.13 -1.58 2.03
C LEU A 111 -3.05 -0.84 3.36
N ILE A 112 -3.18 0.47 3.33
CA ILE A 112 -3.07 1.32 4.51
C ILE A 112 -4.41 2.03 4.73
N ASN A 113 -5.01 1.81 5.89
CA ASN A 113 -6.27 2.45 6.25
C ASN A 113 -6.07 3.40 7.42
N PHE A 114 -6.29 4.69 7.16
CA PHE A 114 -6.32 5.74 8.17
C PHE A 114 -7.74 5.78 8.77
N ALA A 115 -8.05 4.76 9.55
CA ALA A 115 -9.39 4.61 10.12
C ALA A 115 -9.62 5.56 11.31
N PRO A 116 -10.89 5.82 11.67
CA PRO A 116 -11.18 6.69 12.82
C PRO A 116 -10.58 6.21 14.13
N ASP A 117 -10.48 4.89 14.34
CA ASP A 117 -10.02 4.29 15.58
C ASP A 117 -8.53 3.91 15.60
N GLY A 118 -7.84 4.02 14.47
CA GLY A 118 -6.42 3.67 14.41
C GLY A 118 -5.91 3.52 12.99
N LEU A 119 -4.62 3.22 12.88
CA LEU A 119 -4.00 2.93 11.59
C LEU A 119 -3.91 1.42 11.41
N TYR A 120 -4.34 0.96 10.24
CA TYR A 120 -4.20 -0.45 9.85
C TYR A 120 -3.33 -0.52 8.61
N SER A 121 -2.37 -1.44 8.61
CA SER A 121 -1.45 -1.64 7.49
C SER A 121 -1.31 -3.13 7.22
N GLU A 122 -1.55 -3.52 5.97
CA GLU A 122 -1.38 -4.87 5.49
C GLU A 122 -0.33 -4.89 4.41
N TRP A 123 0.57 -5.88 4.44
CA TRP A 123 1.71 -5.98 3.55
C TRP A 123 1.64 -7.27 2.75
N TYR A 124 1.96 -7.18 1.46
CA TYR A 124 1.84 -8.30 0.53
C TYR A 124 3.07 -8.41 -0.35
N ILE A 125 3.43 -9.65 -0.68
CA ILE A 125 4.49 -9.98 -1.62
C ILE A 125 3.90 -10.84 -2.73
N ARG A 126 4.22 -10.48 -3.97
CA ARG A 126 3.85 -11.24 -5.14
C ARG A 126 5.03 -12.08 -5.60
N HIS A 127 4.81 -13.38 -5.77
CA HIS A 127 5.78 -14.31 -6.33
C HIS A 127 5.70 -14.32 -7.86
N ASN A 128 6.74 -14.86 -8.50
CA ASN A 128 6.84 -14.85 -9.97
C ASN A 128 5.69 -15.61 -10.65
N ASN A 129 5.10 -16.58 -9.97
CA ASN A 129 3.93 -17.32 -10.50
C ASN A 129 2.61 -16.59 -10.33
N GLY A 130 2.62 -15.39 -9.77
CA GLY A 130 1.41 -14.58 -9.55
C GLY A 130 0.74 -14.82 -8.20
N ALA A 131 1.21 -15.76 -7.40
CA ALA A 131 0.68 -15.98 -6.06
C ALA A 131 1.08 -14.82 -5.14
N ILE A 132 0.16 -14.40 -4.29
CA ILE A 132 0.38 -13.28 -3.37
C ILE A 132 0.25 -13.79 -1.94
N ASP A 133 1.28 -13.53 -1.15
CA ASP A 133 1.32 -13.86 0.27
C ASP A 133 1.26 -12.61 1.12
N LYS A 134 0.57 -12.71 2.24
CA LYS A 134 0.58 -11.68 3.27
C LYS A 134 1.87 -11.79 4.08
N VAL A 135 2.50 -10.65 4.32
CA VAL A 135 3.66 -10.56 5.22
C VAL A 135 3.16 -10.26 6.61
N LYS A 136 3.55 -11.09 7.56
CA LYS A 136 3.20 -10.86 8.96
C LYS A 136 4.40 -10.30 9.70
N TYR A 137 4.17 -9.20 10.38
CA TYR A 137 5.17 -8.60 11.25
C TYR A 137 5.21 -9.38 12.58
N HIS A 138 6.42 -9.77 12.97
CA HIS A 138 6.62 -10.36 14.29
C HIS A 138 7.01 -9.25 15.25
N GLN A 139 6.04 -8.81 16.05
CA GLN A 139 6.32 -7.89 17.13
C GLN A 139 6.92 -8.68 18.29
N GLN A 140 8.18 -8.41 18.62
CA GLN A 140 8.70 -8.88 19.89
C GLN A 140 7.86 -8.28 21.00
N GLN A 141 7.20 -9.15 21.76
CA GLN A 141 6.64 -8.72 23.03
C GLN A 141 7.83 -8.39 23.93
N LEU A 142 7.97 -7.12 24.19
CA LEU A 142 8.84 -6.68 25.27
C LEU A 142 8.07 -6.93 26.57
N ASP A 143 8.47 -7.95 27.25
CA ASP A 143 7.97 -8.19 28.61
C ASP A 143 8.47 -7.10 29.56
#